data_54e404ee665d1f01871d0fc1851db34f
#
_entry.id   54e404ee665d1f01871d0fc1851db34f
#
_cell.length_a   1.000
_cell.length_b   1.000
_cell.length_c   1.000
_cell.angle_alpha   90.00
_cell.angle_beta   90.00
_cell.angle_gamma   90.00
#
_symmetry.space_group_name_H-M   'P 1'
#
loop_
_entity.id
_entity.type
_entity.pdbx_description
1 polymer ?
#
loop_
_entity_poly.entity_id
_entity_poly.type
_entity_poly.pdbx_seq_one_letter_code
_entity_poly.pdbx_strand_id
1 'polypeptide(L)'
;MPSKTEEYLALAQRTANGLTRYWESWTDYLTTASRLYKYPFADQLMIYAQRPDATACAEFDIWSNRMNRYVRRGSKGIALLDESSGFPRLHYVFDVSDTGVRRNSRDPEVWQLNPDLVQPVSEMLNKTYGISGERVSQQLADVAGKLVADYWDNNGGDIRAIVDGSLLMDYDEAGVEMQFKSAAAISVTYTLLERCGFEPVGWFDKDDFRAIHEFSTPDSVYALGAAVSDMSREVLRNIERTVKTTIRRRNAERSQYEYEQQERDLLDRRGLPAPEPDSEPAPEAAGQVRQAAPDVPERPSPGAVQHDAPEREPVPAPDGGGADGREPDAADHGAASETEPGPGQG
;
A
#
# COMPACT_ATOMS: atom_id res chain seq x y z
N MET A 1 -29.70 17.47 8.25
CA MET A 1 -29.14 16.11 8.17
C MET A 1 -27.69 16.26 7.77
N PRO A 2 -26.76 15.52 8.39
CA PRO A 2 -25.36 15.56 7.99
C PRO A 2 -25.21 15.16 6.53
N SER A 3 -24.22 15.71 5.86
CA SER A 3 -23.85 15.27 4.51
C SER A 3 -23.30 13.83 4.55
N LYS A 4 -23.32 13.13 3.42
CA LYS A 4 -22.69 11.80 3.37
C LYS A 4 -21.22 11.84 3.77
N THR A 5 -20.49 12.88 3.39
CA THR A 5 -19.08 13.04 3.76
C THR A 5 -18.92 13.15 5.28
N GLU A 6 -19.78 13.95 5.96
CA GLU A 6 -19.77 14.05 7.42
C GLU A 6 -20.11 12.71 8.11
N GLU A 7 -21.03 11.92 7.55
CA GLU A 7 -21.34 10.58 8.05
C GLU A 7 -20.13 9.63 7.99
N TYR A 8 -19.37 9.67 6.87
CA TYR A 8 -18.19 8.84 6.71
C TYR A 8 -16.98 9.34 7.52
N LEU A 9 -16.82 10.66 7.69
CA LEU A 9 -15.85 11.23 8.64
C LEU A 9 -16.15 10.77 10.08
N ALA A 10 -17.42 10.82 10.48
CA ALA A 10 -17.84 10.32 11.78
C ALA A 10 -17.66 8.80 11.92
N LEU A 11 -17.80 8.03 10.82
CA LEU A 11 -17.49 6.59 10.79
C LEU A 11 -16.00 6.37 11.04
N ALA A 12 -15.12 7.08 10.32
CA ALA A 12 -13.66 6.96 10.46
C ALA A 12 -13.24 7.25 11.92
N GLN A 13 -13.72 8.35 12.51
CA GLN A 13 -13.43 8.71 13.89
C GLN A 13 -13.92 7.67 14.90
N ARG A 14 -15.16 7.18 14.77
CA ARG A 14 -15.68 6.12 15.65
C ARG A 14 -14.89 4.83 15.53
N THR A 15 -14.49 4.45 14.31
CA THR A 15 -13.70 3.24 14.08
C THR A 15 -12.32 3.39 14.71
N ALA A 16 -11.62 4.51 14.48
CA ALA A 16 -10.34 4.80 15.10
C ALA A 16 -10.43 4.75 16.64
N ASN A 17 -11.42 5.41 17.22
CA ASN A 17 -11.63 5.43 18.69
C ASN A 17 -11.89 4.04 19.30
N GLY A 18 -12.43 3.10 18.51
CA GLY A 18 -12.69 1.74 18.97
C GLY A 18 -11.54 0.76 18.77
N LEU A 19 -10.61 1.10 17.88
CA LEU A 19 -9.67 0.17 17.29
C LEU A 19 -8.65 -0.38 18.28
N THR A 20 -8.16 0.48 19.19
CA THR A 20 -7.13 0.14 20.19
C THR A 20 -7.72 -0.17 21.59
N ARG A 21 -9.05 -0.17 21.73
CA ARG A 21 -9.70 -0.50 23.00
C ARG A 21 -9.57 -1.96 23.41
N TYR A 22 -9.59 -2.84 22.40
CA TYR A 22 -9.46 -4.27 22.56
C TYR A 22 -8.43 -4.78 21.57
N TRP A 23 -7.54 -5.64 22.01
CA TRP A 23 -6.51 -6.22 21.15
C TRP A 23 -7.10 -7.00 19.98
N GLU A 24 -8.26 -7.65 20.16
CA GLU A 24 -9.00 -8.36 19.12
C GLU A 24 -9.42 -7.42 17.97
N SER A 25 -9.92 -6.22 18.32
CA SER A 25 -10.30 -5.23 17.30
C SER A 25 -9.10 -4.76 16.48
N TRP A 26 -7.95 -4.62 17.14
CA TRP A 26 -6.70 -4.25 16.47
C TRP A 26 -6.20 -5.37 15.55
N THR A 27 -6.18 -6.62 16.02
CA THR A 27 -5.74 -7.77 15.22
C THR A 27 -6.68 -8.08 14.06
N ASP A 28 -8.00 -7.92 14.23
CA ASP A 28 -8.99 -8.01 13.15
C ASP A 28 -8.73 -6.96 12.06
N TYR A 29 -8.41 -5.72 12.48
CA TYR A 29 -7.97 -4.68 11.54
C TYR A 29 -6.67 -5.08 10.84
N LEU A 30 -5.62 -5.51 11.57
CA LEU A 30 -4.33 -5.91 10.99
C LEU A 30 -4.50 -7.06 9.97
N THR A 31 -5.39 -8.00 10.24
CA THR A 31 -5.75 -9.08 9.30
C THR A 31 -6.33 -8.51 8.00
N THR A 32 -7.22 -7.52 8.09
CA THR A 32 -7.74 -6.82 6.90
C THR A 32 -6.65 -6.01 6.20
N ALA A 33 -5.87 -5.26 6.96
CA ALA A 33 -4.77 -4.43 6.46
C ALA A 33 -3.69 -5.26 5.73
N SER A 34 -3.41 -6.49 6.20
CA SER A 34 -2.45 -7.39 5.57
C SER A 34 -2.82 -7.72 4.11
N ARG A 35 -4.10 -7.87 3.81
CA ARG A 35 -4.62 -8.08 2.45
C ARG A 35 -4.60 -6.80 1.63
N LEU A 36 -4.81 -5.67 2.29
CA LEU A 36 -4.95 -4.33 1.70
C LEU A 36 -3.70 -3.46 1.87
N TYR A 37 -2.53 -4.04 2.09
CA TYR A 37 -1.27 -3.34 2.40
C TYR A 37 -0.84 -2.29 1.37
N LYS A 38 -1.46 -2.25 0.19
CA LYS A 38 -1.21 -1.22 -0.84
C LYS A 38 -1.93 0.10 -0.57
N TYR A 39 -2.97 0.07 0.25
CA TYR A 39 -3.70 1.25 0.68
C TYR A 39 -3.00 1.91 1.88
N PRO A 40 -3.07 3.23 2.02
CA PRO A 40 -2.65 3.91 3.25
C PRO A 40 -3.60 3.58 4.40
N PHE A 41 -3.18 3.84 5.63
CA PHE A 41 -3.94 3.53 6.85
C PHE A 41 -5.38 4.06 6.81
N ALA A 42 -5.57 5.34 6.42
CA ALA A 42 -6.90 5.95 6.38
C ALA A 42 -7.88 5.16 5.49
N ASP A 43 -7.42 4.71 4.31
CA ASP A 43 -8.23 3.91 3.40
C ASP A 43 -8.45 2.49 3.95
N GLN A 44 -7.40 1.86 4.53
CA GLN A 44 -7.53 0.56 5.18
C GLN A 44 -8.55 0.59 6.31
N LEU A 45 -8.55 1.63 7.14
CA LEU A 45 -9.50 1.85 8.21
C LEU A 45 -10.93 1.97 7.68
N MET A 46 -11.12 2.74 6.61
CA MET A 46 -12.43 2.92 5.98
C MET A 46 -12.93 1.64 5.31
N ILE A 47 -12.05 0.86 4.68
CA ILE A 47 -12.42 -0.45 4.13
C ILE A 47 -12.79 -1.40 5.26
N TYR A 48 -11.96 -1.50 6.30
CA TYR A 48 -12.23 -2.34 7.47
C TYR A 48 -13.58 -2.02 8.12
N ALA A 49 -13.87 -0.73 8.33
CA ALA A 49 -15.12 -0.28 8.96
C ALA A 49 -16.39 -0.66 8.17
N GLN A 50 -16.28 -0.79 6.84
CA GLN A 50 -17.41 -1.06 5.96
C GLN A 50 -17.44 -2.50 5.48
N ARG A 51 -16.27 -3.14 5.36
CA ARG A 51 -16.10 -4.50 4.82
C ARG A 51 -14.81 -5.15 5.32
N PRO A 52 -14.81 -5.69 6.55
CA PRO A 52 -13.61 -6.28 7.15
C PRO A 52 -13.10 -7.54 6.42
N ASP A 53 -13.95 -8.20 5.63
CA ASP A 53 -13.61 -9.37 4.81
C ASP A 53 -13.08 -9.04 3.42
N ALA A 54 -12.90 -7.76 3.08
CA ALA A 54 -12.36 -7.33 1.78
C ALA A 54 -10.98 -7.95 1.51
N THR A 55 -10.77 -8.36 0.25
CA THR A 55 -9.55 -9.06 -0.17
C THR A 55 -8.75 -8.31 -1.22
N ALA A 56 -9.40 -7.71 -2.21
CA ALA A 56 -8.77 -6.95 -3.28
C ALA A 56 -9.72 -5.86 -3.76
N CYS A 57 -9.48 -4.63 -3.35
CA CYS A 57 -10.32 -3.49 -3.70
C CYS A 57 -9.70 -2.70 -4.84
N ALA A 58 -10.56 -2.15 -5.71
CA ALA A 58 -10.19 -1.16 -6.73
C ALA A 58 -11.40 -0.33 -7.15
N GLU A 59 -11.13 0.82 -7.77
CA GLU A 59 -12.15 1.65 -8.39
C GLU A 59 -12.86 0.95 -9.55
N PHE A 60 -14.07 1.41 -9.85
CA PHE A 60 -14.89 0.86 -10.94
C PHE A 60 -14.14 0.79 -12.28
N ASP A 61 -13.41 1.85 -12.62
CA ASP A 61 -12.66 1.93 -13.87
C ASP A 61 -11.51 0.94 -13.96
N ILE A 62 -10.86 0.65 -12.83
CA ILE A 62 -9.83 -0.39 -12.78
C ILE A 62 -10.43 -1.76 -13.06
N TRP A 63 -11.56 -2.08 -12.41
CA TRP A 63 -12.26 -3.34 -12.67
C TRP A 63 -12.73 -3.46 -14.12
N SER A 64 -13.36 -2.40 -14.64
CA SER A 64 -13.93 -2.42 -15.99
C SER A 64 -12.88 -2.39 -17.09
N ASN A 65 -11.92 -1.44 -17.02
CA ASN A 65 -11.04 -1.12 -18.14
C ASN A 65 -9.73 -1.92 -18.11
N ARG A 66 -9.15 -2.14 -16.91
CA ARG A 66 -7.86 -2.85 -16.78
C ARG A 66 -8.02 -4.35 -16.56
N MET A 67 -9.01 -4.73 -15.75
CA MET A 67 -9.25 -6.13 -15.38
C MET A 67 -10.28 -6.81 -16.26
N ASN A 68 -11.00 -6.05 -17.11
CA ASN A 68 -12.10 -6.53 -17.95
C ASN A 68 -13.14 -7.33 -17.14
N ARG A 69 -13.43 -6.86 -15.90
CA ARG A 69 -14.47 -7.38 -15.02
C ARG A 69 -15.62 -6.37 -14.96
N TYR A 70 -16.78 -6.78 -14.49
CA TYR A 70 -17.89 -5.87 -14.24
C TYR A 70 -18.28 -5.90 -12.76
N VAL A 71 -18.59 -4.73 -12.20
CA VAL A 71 -19.19 -4.65 -10.88
C VAL A 71 -20.64 -5.11 -10.98
N ARG A 72 -21.05 -6.05 -10.13
CA ARG A 72 -22.40 -6.61 -10.15
C ARG A 72 -23.42 -5.56 -9.78
N ARG A 73 -24.59 -5.61 -10.44
CA ARG A 73 -25.70 -4.70 -10.13
C ARG A 73 -26.13 -4.89 -8.67
N GLY A 74 -26.25 -3.78 -7.94
CA GLY A 74 -26.64 -3.80 -6.52
C GLY A 74 -25.48 -3.90 -5.54
N SER A 75 -24.23 -4.09 -6.00
CA SER A 75 -23.06 -4.01 -5.13
C SER A 75 -22.95 -2.61 -4.55
N LYS A 76 -22.63 -2.53 -3.25
CA LYS A 76 -22.37 -1.26 -2.55
C LYS A 76 -20.89 -0.95 -2.64
N GLY A 77 -20.57 0.23 -3.18
CA GLY A 77 -19.19 0.73 -3.15
C GLY A 77 -18.75 1.03 -1.70
N ILE A 78 -17.52 0.71 -1.39
CA ILE A 78 -16.86 1.08 -0.14
C ILE A 78 -16.40 2.52 -0.30
N ALA A 79 -16.89 3.43 0.55
CA ALA A 79 -16.54 4.85 0.49
C ALA A 79 -15.18 5.11 1.13
N LEU A 80 -14.31 5.78 0.41
CA LEU A 80 -13.04 6.29 0.88
C LEU A 80 -13.06 7.81 0.89
N LEU A 81 -12.24 8.42 1.77
CA LEU A 81 -12.12 9.86 1.91
C LEU A 81 -10.89 10.34 1.16
N ASP A 82 -11.08 11.26 0.21
CA ASP A 82 -10.02 11.97 -0.48
C ASP A 82 -9.97 13.41 0.06
N GLU A 83 -8.90 13.74 0.77
CA GLU A 83 -8.65 15.05 1.36
C GLU A 83 -7.64 15.88 0.55
N SER A 84 -7.16 15.37 -0.57
CA SER A 84 -6.09 15.98 -1.38
C SER A 84 -6.44 17.36 -1.94
N SER A 85 -7.74 17.67 -2.08
CA SER A 85 -8.25 18.95 -2.62
C SER A 85 -8.54 20.01 -1.56
N GLY A 86 -8.19 19.79 -0.28
CA GLY A 86 -8.49 20.68 0.85
C GLY A 86 -9.94 20.60 1.34
N PHE A 87 -10.82 19.91 0.64
CA PHE A 87 -12.17 19.57 1.08
C PHE A 87 -12.38 18.06 0.94
N PRO A 88 -12.82 17.38 2.00
CA PRO A 88 -13.06 15.94 1.95
C PRO A 88 -14.07 15.56 0.87
N ARG A 89 -13.71 14.66 -0.01
CA ARG A 89 -14.57 14.09 -1.05
C ARG A 89 -14.64 12.59 -0.90
N LEU A 90 -15.77 12.02 -1.32
CA LEU A 90 -15.94 10.58 -1.35
C LEU A 90 -15.60 10.03 -2.74
N HIS A 91 -14.79 9.01 -2.78
CA HIS A 91 -14.65 8.11 -3.92
C HIS A 91 -14.98 6.68 -3.48
N TYR A 92 -15.19 5.79 -4.43
CA TYR A 92 -15.69 4.47 -4.13
C TYR A 92 -14.82 3.38 -4.76
N VAL A 93 -14.50 2.38 -3.95
CA VAL A 93 -13.86 1.15 -4.40
C VAL A 93 -14.82 -0.02 -4.24
N PHE A 94 -14.56 -1.11 -4.97
CA PHE A 94 -15.32 -2.34 -4.92
C PHE A 94 -14.35 -3.49 -4.67
N ASP A 95 -14.75 -4.42 -3.81
CA ASP A 95 -13.97 -5.64 -3.62
C ASP A 95 -14.14 -6.60 -4.82
N VAL A 96 -13.15 -7.45 -5.05
CA VAL A 96 -13.18 -8.44 -6.13
C VAL A 96 -14.42 -9.33 -6.06
N SER A 97 -14.91 -9.63 -4.86
CA SER A 97 -16.12 -10.42 -4.65
C SER A 97 -17.40 -9.73 -5.13
N ASP A 98 -17.39 -8.39 -5.33
CA ASP A 98 -18.47 -7.62 -5.94
C ASP A 98 -18.44 -7.67 -7.46
N THR A 99 -17.43 -8.28 -8.05
CA THR A 99 -17.23 -8.27 -9.49
C THR A 99 -17.58 -9.61 -10.13
N GLY A 100 -17.95 -9.55 -11.40
CA GLY A 100 -18.14 -10.73 -12.24
C GLY A 100 -17.13 -10.74 -13.40
N VAL A 101 -16.89 -11.94 -13.92
CA VAL A 101 -15.94 -12.16 -15.02
C VAL A 101 -16.60 -11.96 -16.38
N ARG A 102 -15.85 -11.40 -17.34
CA ARG A 102 -16.16 -11.37 -18.78
C ARG A 102 -15.21 -12.29 -19.52
N ARG A 103 -15.47 -12.55 -20.78
CA ARG A 103 -14.51 -13.25 -21.64
C ARG A 103 -13.19 -12.47 -21.64
N ASN A 104 -12.08 -13.14 -21.34
CA ASN A 104 -10.74 -12.56 -21.18
C ASN A 104 -10.58 -11.61 -19.97
N SER A 105 -11.36 -11.79 -18.91
CA SER A 105 -11.12 -11.11 -17.64
C SER A 105 -9.76 -11.51 -17.08
N ARG A 106 -9.15 -10.55 -16.38
CA ARG A 106 -7.96 -10.78 -15.56
C ARG A 106 -8.39 -10.90 -14.10
N ASP A 107 -7.82 -11.86 -13.40
CA ASP A 107 -7.98 -11.93 -11.95
C ASP A 107 -6.93 -11.07 -11.26
N PRO A 108 -7.25 -10.48 -10.09
CA PRO A 108 -6.24 -9.79 -9.30
C PRO A 108 -5.14 -10.79 -8.93
N GLU A 109 -3.90 -10.41 -9.21
CA GLU A 109 -2.73 -11.22 -8.87
C GLU A 109 -2.46 -11.12 -7.36
N VAL A 110 -3.18 -11.91 -6.58
CA VAL A 110 -2.94 -12.05 -5.14
C VAL A 110 -1.84 -13.09 -4.96
N TRP A 111 -0.64 -12.62 -4.64
CA TRP A 111 0.50 -13.51 -4.42
C TRP A 111 0.36 -14.31 -3.12
N GLN A 112 0.96 -15.49 -3.09
CA GLN A 112 1.08 -16.36 -1.92
C GLN A 112 2.53 -16.77 -1.74
N LEU A 113 2.96 -16.90 -0.50
CA LEU A 113 4.29 -17.40 -0.17
C LEU A 113 4.25 -18.93 -0.07
N ASN A 114 4.49 -19.61 -1.18
CA ASN A 114 4.60 -21.07 -1.21
C ASN A 114 6.00 -21.52 -0.76
N PRO A 115 6.16 -22.77 -0.30
CA PRO A 115 7.44 -23.28 0.22
C PRO A 115 8.65 -23.06 -0.70
N ASP A 116 8.45 -23.16 -2.02
CA ASP A 116 9.48 -22.97 -3.02
C ASP A 116 9.85 -21.48 -3.25
N LEU A 117 9.10 -20.54 -2.70
CA LEU A 117 9.37 -19.10 -2.73
C LEU A 117 10.02 -18.59 -1.43
N VAL A 118 10.09 -19.43 -0.39
CA VAL A 118 10.65 -19.06 0.92
C VAL A 118 12.12 -18.66 0.79
N GLN A 119 12.93 -19.46 0.10
CA GLN A 119 14.36 -19.16 -0.06
C GLN A 119 14.63 -17.84 -0.81
N PRO A 120 14.02 -17.57 -1.98
CA PRO A 120 14.16 -16.27 -2.65
C PRO A 120 13.73 -15.06 -1.79
N VAL A 121 12.70 -15.22 -0.96
CA VAL A 121 12.26 -14.16 -0.04
C VAL A 121 13.27 -13.98 1.08
N SER A 122 13.78 -15.05 1.70
CA SER A 122 14.84 -14.98 2.72
C SER A 122 16.09 -14.26 2.21
N GLU A 123 16.54 -14.58 1.00
CA GLU A 123 17.68 -13.92 0.35
C GLU A 123 17.42 -12.43 0.10
N MET A 124 16.20 -12.07 -0.31
CA MET A 124 15.81 -10.67 -0.49
C MET A 124 15.80 -9.92 0.83
N LEU A 125 15.25 -10.51 1.91
CA LEU A 125 15.24 -9.89 3.25
C LEU A 125 16.68 -9.64 3.74
N ASN A 126 17.57 -10.61 3.57
CA ASN A 126 18.98 -10.44 3.90
C ASN A 126 19.63 -9.33 3.06
N LYS A 127 19.45 -9.35 1.74
CA LYS A 127 20.05 -8.36 0.84
C LYS A 127 19.54 -6.95 1.09
N THR A 128 18.24 -6.78 1.37
CA THR A 128 17.60 -5.47 1.47
C THR A 128 17.74 -4.87 2.86
N TYR A 129 17.56 -5.68 3.90
CA TYR A 129 17.49 -5.22 5.30
C TYR A 129 18.70 -5.64 6.14
N GLY A 130 19.59 -6.49 5.61
CA GLY A 130 20.72 -7.05 6.35
C GLY A 130 20.33 -8.10 7.39
N ILE A 131 19.12 -8.64 7.31
CA ILE A 131 18.58 -9.62 8.27
C ILE A 131 18.70 -11.03 7.70
N SER A 132 19.47 -11.86 8.36
CA SER A 132 19.65 -13.29 8.04
C SER A 132 19.08 -14.16 9.17
N GLY A 133 18.58 -15.35 8.83
CA GLY A 133 18.02 -16.29 9.81
C GLY A 133 17.60 -17.59 9.14
N GLU A 134 17.40 -18.62 9.96
CA GLU A 134 16.98 -19.94 9.47
C GLU A 134 15.51 -19.99 9.04
N ARG A 135 14.67 -19.14 9.63
CA ARG A 135 13.22 -19.09 9.37
C ARG A 135 12.82 -17.72 8.91
N VAL A 136 12.10 -17.66 7.77
CA VAL A 136 11.57 -16.41 7.22
C VAL A 136 10.65 -15.69 8.21
N SER A 137 9.85 -16.43 8.99
CA SER A 137 9.00 -15.84 10.03
C SER A 137 9.80 -15.04 11.06
N GLN A 138 10.95 -15.53 11.50
CA GLN A 138 11.84 -14.81 12.40
C GLN A 138 12.49 -13.60 11.70
N GLN A 139 12.96 -13.78 10.46
CA GLN A 139 13.50 -12.65 9.69
C GLN A 139 12.48 -11.52 9.51
N LEU A 140 11.19 -11.84 9.31
CA LEU A 140 10.11 -10.83 9.22
C LEU A 140 9.94 -10.05 10.53
N ALA A 141 10.03 -10.73 11.69
CA ALA A 141 9.99 -10.07 12.99
C ALA A 141 11.22 -9.16 13.22
N ASP A 142 12.41 -9.63 12.86
CA ASP A 142 13.64 -8.86 12.99
C ASP A 142 13.65 -7.63 12.05
N VAL A 143 13.12 -7.78 10.82
CA VAL A 143 12.92 -6.66 9.89
C VAL A 143 11.93 -5.65 10.46
N ALA A 144 10.82 -6.10 11.06
CA ALA A 144 9.86 -5.21 11.70
C ALA A 144 10.51 -4.40 12.82
N GLY A 145 11.27 -5.04 13.71
CA GLY A 145 12.00 -4.37 14.78
C GLY A 145 12.98 -3.30 14.27
N LYS A 146 13.74 -3.64 13.22
CA LYS A 146 14.66 -2.70 12.57
C LYS A 146 13.92 -1.50 11.98
N LEU A 147 12.88 -1.72 11.18
CA LEU A 147 12.12 -0.65 10.55
C LEU A 147 11.45 0.27 11.56
N VAL A 148 10.96 -0.28 12.67
CA VAL A 148 10.37 0.51 13.76
C VAL A 148 11.40 1.41 14.43
N ALA A 149 12.62 0.91 14.65
CA ALA A 149 13.72 1.73 15.17
C ALA A 149 14.07 2.87 14.19
N ASP A 150 14.26 2.54 12.91
CA ASP A 150 14.56 3.52 11.86
C ASP A 150 13.41 4.53 11.69
N TYR A 151 12.14 4.10 11.83
CA TYR A 151 10.97 4.98 11.76
C TYR A 151 10.94 5.96 12.92
N TRP A 152 11.20 5.49 14.14
CA TRP A 152 11.25 6.35 15.33
C TRP A 152 12.34 7.40 15.21
N ASP A 153 13.53 7.03 14.79
CA ASP A 153 14.65 7.96 14.63
C ASP A 153 14.32 9.11 13.66
N ASN A 154 13.46 8.86 12.67
CA ASN A 154 13.05 9.85 11.69
C ASN A 154 11.76 10.62 12.05
N ASN A 155 10.84 10.01 12.79
CA ASN A 155 9.48 10.54 13.01
C ASN A 155 9.09 10.66 14.50
N GLY A 156 9.97 10.30 15.43
CA GLY A 156 9.66 10.31 16.86
C GLY A 156 9.23 11.68 17.39
N GLY A 157 9.72 12.77 16.77
CA GLY A 157 9.27 14.14 17.09
C GLY A 157 7.79 14.36 16.79
N ASP A 158 7.33 13.90 15.62
CA ASP A 158 5.93 14.03 15.20
C ASP A 158 5.02 13.14 16.06
N ILE A 159 5.48 11.94 16.42
CA ILE A 159 4.74 11.07 17.34
C ILE A 159 4.56 11.73 18.71
N ARG A 160 5.61 12.36 19.24
CA ARG A 160 5.53 13.08 20.53
C ARG A 160 4.59 14.28 20.48
N ALA A 161 4.48 14.94 19.35
CA ALA A 161 3.63 16.11 19.17
C ALA A 161 2.11 15.80 19.23
N ILE A 162 1.72 14.53 19.12
CA ILE A 162 0.32 14.10 19.06
C ILE A 162 -0.13 13.24 20.23
N VAL A 163 0.68 13.14 21.30
CA VAL A 163 0.33 12.33 22.47
C VAL A 163 -0.73 12.98 23.39
N ASP A 164 -0.98 14.27 23.23
CA ASP A 164 -1.93 15.01 24.07
C ASP A 164 -3.32 14.36 24.08
N GLY A 165 -3.86 14.19 25.28
CA GLY A 165 -5.17 13.57 25.50
C GLY A 165 -5.20 12.05 25.36
N SER A 166 -4.12 11.40 24.92
CA SER A 166 -3.97 9.94 24.97
C SER A 166 -3.35 9.51 26.30
N LEU A 167 -3.34 8.20 26.58
CA LEU A 167 -2.65 7.67 27.76
C LEU A 167 -1.13 7.84 27.67
N LEU A 168 -0.59 8.07 26.48
CA LEU A 168 0.84 8.35 26.26
C LEU A 168 1.28 9.66 26.91
N MET A 169 0.40 10.61 27.18
CA MET A 169 0.75 11.89 27.82
C MET A 169 1.34 11.75 29.23
N ASP A 170 1.07 10.63 29.91
CA ASP A 170 1.58 10.35 31.25
C ASP A 170 3.02 9.81 31.26
N TYR A 171 3.59 9.50 30.07
CA TYR A 171 4.94 8.99 29.91
C TYR A 171 5.93 10.13 29.61
N ASP A 172 7.17 9.94 30.06
CA ASP A 172 8.29 10.74 29.56
C ASP A 172 8.67 10.35 28.12
N GLU A 173 9.61 11.08 27.54
CA GLU A 173 10.03 10.88 26.15
C GLU A 173 10.49 9.43 25.86
N ALA A 174 11.26 8.85 26.79
CA ALA A 174 11.73 7.46 26.66
C ALA A 174 10.59 6.44 26.80
N GLY A 175 9.62 6.76 27.64
CA GLY A 175 8.39 5.97 27.82
C GLY A 175 7.54 5.97 26.55
N VAL A 176 7.31 7.14 25.93
CA VAL A 176 6.58 7.24 24.65
C VAL A 176 7.28 6.45 23.55
N GLU A 177 8.62 6.56 23.46
CA GLU A 177 9.41 5.78 22.51
C GLU A 177 9.21 4.27 22.71
N MET A 178 9.31 3.80 23.95
CA MET A 178 9.14 2.38 24.30
C MET A 178 7.76 1.87 23.93
N GLN A 179 6.69 2.62 24.27
CA GLN A 179 5.31 2.23 23.94
C GLN A 179 5.10 2.20 22.43
N PHE A 180 5.57 3.23 21.71
CA PHE A 180 5.47 3.25 20.24
C PHE A 180 6.19 2.08 19.61
N LYS A 181 7.47 1.87 19.96
CA LYS A 181 8.28 0.78 19.39
C LYS A 181 7.67 -0.59 19.68
N SER A 182 7.14 -0.80 20.87
CA SER A 182 6.45 -2.04 21.24
C SER A 182 5.18 -2.25 20.41
N ALA A 183 4.27 -1.26 20.38
CA ALA A 183 3.01 -1.35 19.64
C ALA A 183 3.25 -1.51 18.12
N ALA A 184 4.19 -0.75 17.55
CA ALA A 184 4.47 -0.80 16.13
C ALA A 184 5.16 -2.10 15.72
N ALA A 185 6.16 -2.59 16.47
CA ALA A 185 6.89 -3.80 16.12
C ALA A 185 5.99 -5.04 16.11
N ILE A 186 5.15 -5.20 17.14
CA ILE A 186 4.19 -6.30 17.19
C ILE A 186 3.19 -6.23 16.03
N SER A 187 2.67 -5.04 15.72
CA SER A 187 1.67 -4.82 14.70
C SER A 187 2.21 -5.06 13.29
N VAL A 188 3.42 -4.58 12.99
CA VAL A 188 4.10 -4.83 11.70
C VAL A 188 4.39 -6.32 11.57
N THR A 189 4.95 -6.96 12.62
CA THR A 189 5.23 -8.40 12.61
C THR A 189 3.97 -9.21 12.34
N TYR A 190 2.88 -8.92 13.05
CA TYR A 190 1.58 -9.56 12.84
C TYR A 190 1.13 -9.43 11.37
N THR A 191 1.15 -8.22 10.84
CA THR A 191 0.72 -7.94 9.46
C THR A 191 1.56 -8.69 8.42
N LEU A 192 2.88 -8.74 8.62
CA LEU A 192 3.79 -9.47 7.72
C LEU A 192 3.57 -10.98 7.78
N LEU A 193 3.45 -11.55 8.98
CA LEU A 193 3.19 -12.98 9.17
C LEU A 193 1.84 -13.38 8.57
N GLU A 194 0.78 -12.65 8.88
CA GLU A 194 -0.57 -12.87 8.35
C GLU A 194 -0.57 -12.87 6.81
N ARG A 195 0.05 -11.86 6.20
CA ARG A 195 0.09 -11.76 4.74
C ARG A 195 0.91 -12.85 4.08
N CYS A 196 1.95 -13.34 4.76
CA CYS A 196 2.79 -14.43 4.29
C CYS A 196 2.22 -15.83 4.60
N GLY A 197 1.09 -15.93 5.30
CA GLY A 197 0.43 -17.21 5.60
C GLY A 197 1.05 -17.99 6.77
N PHE A 198 1.67 -17.29 7.73
CA PHE A 198 2.30 -17.91 8.91
C PHE A 198 1.38 -18.01 10.13
N GLU A 199 0.09 -17.73 9.99
CA GLU A 199 -0.92 -17.83 11.07
C GLU A 199 -0.45 -17.21 12.40
N PRO A 200 -0.57 -15.89 12.60
CA PRO A 200 -0.01 -15.19 13.78
C PRO A 200 -0.60 -15.64 15.11
N VAL A 201 -1.80 -16.21 15.14
CA VAL A 201 -2.54 -16.59 16.35
C VAL A 201 -1.74 -17.49 17.31
N GLY A 202 -0.78 -18.27 16.79
CA GLY A 202 0.11 -19.09 17.61
C GLY A 202 1.38 -18.37 18.12
N TRP A 203 1.60 -17.13 17.69
CA TRP A 203 2.82 -16.35 17.98
C TRP A 203 2.59 -15.27 19.02
N PHE A 204 1.35 -14.80 19.16
CA PHE A 204 1.03 -13.63 19.97
C PHE A 204 -0.16 -13.90 20.89
N ASP A 205 -0.16 -13.24 22.03
CA ASP A 205 -1.28 -13.20 22.96
C ASP A 205 -1.66 -11.72 23.28
N LYS A 206 -2.66 -11.54 24.13
CA LYS A 206 -3.15 -10.22 24.51
C LYS A 206 -2.09 -9.35 25.18
N ASP A 207 -1.12 -9.97 25.90
CA ASP A 207 -0.11 -9.23 26.65
C ASP A 207 0.94 -8.61 25.70
N ASP A 208 1.17 -9.22 24.54
CA ASP A 208 2.02 -8.68 23.48
C ASP A 208 1.45 -7.38 22.91
N PHE A 209 0.12 -7.25 22.85
CA PHE A 209 -0.56 -6.05 22.32
C PHE A 209 -0.85 -5.00 23.40
N ARG A 210 -0.33 -5.11 24.63
CA ARG A 210 -0.64 -4.19 25.71
C ARG A 210 -0.37 -2.72 25.34
N ALA A 211 0.73 -2.46 24.64
CA ALA A 211 1.16 -1.10 24.28
C ALA A 211 0.19 -0.37 23.34
N ILE A 212 -0.65 -1.08 22.56
CA ILE A 212 -1.60 -0.40 21.66
C ILE A 212 -2.65 0.40 22.41
N HIS A 213 -2.98 0.00 23.64
CA HIS A 213 -4.02 0.67 24.45
C HIS A 213 -3.62 2.09 24.85
N GLU A 214 -2.32 2.38 24.85
CA GLU A 214 -1.81 3.74 25.17
C GLU A 214 -2.17 4.74 24.06
N PHE A 215 -2.40 4.26 22.81
CA PHE A 215 -2.84 5.05 21.67
C PHE A 215 -4.37 5.20 21.70
N SER A 216 -4.88 6.03 22.62
CA SER A 216 -6.31 6.08 22.99
C SER A 216 -7.09 7.25 22.38
N THR A 217 -6.45 8.11 21.57
CA THR A 217 -7.08 9.19 20.79
C THR A 217 -7.07 8.89 19.29
N PRO A 218 -7.99 9.46 18.49
CA PRO A 218 -7.93 9.30 17.04
C PRO A 218 -6.56 9.65 16.45
N ASP A 219 -5.96 10.76 16.86
CA ASP A 219 -4.68 11.23 16.31
C ASP A 219 -3.55 10.25 16.63
N SER A 220 -3.46 9.75 17.87
CA SER A 220 -2.47 8.74 18.23
C SER A 220 -2.69 7.40 17.51
N VAL A 221 -3.96 6.98 17.33
CA VAL A 221 -4.30 5.78 16.53
C VAL A 221 -3.92 5.96 15.06
N TYR A 222 -4.19 7.15 14.49
CA TYR A 222 -3.80 7.46 13.11
C TYR A 222 -2.29 7.44 12.92
N ALA A 223 -1.54 7.98 13.88
CA ALA A 223 -0.08 7.96 13.83
C ALA A 223 0.50 6.54 13.92
N LEU A 224 0.03 5.73 14.86
CA LEU A 224 0.43 4.32 14.98
C LEU A 224 0.05 3.55 13.71
N GLY A 225 -1.20 3.68 13.27
CA GLY A 225 -1.71 2.98 12.10
C GLY A 225 -1.00 3.35 10.80
N ALA A 226 -0.69 4.64 10.60
CA ALA A 226 0.07 5.11 9.45
C ALA A 226 1.48 4.52 9.45
N ALA A 227 2.19 4.56 10.59
CA ALA A 227 3.51 3.97 10.74
C ALA A 227 3.50 2.46 10.43
N VAL A 228 2.56 1.71 11.01
CA VAL A 228 2.40 0.26 10.76
C VAL A 228 2.10 -0.02 9.30
N SER A 229 1.18 0.75 8.69
CA SER A 229 0.82 0.60 7.28
C SER A 229 2.00 0.87 6.35
N ASP A 230 2.78 1.93 6.60
CA ASP A 230 3.90 2.33 5.74
C ASP A 230 5.04 1.30 5.79
N MET A 231 5.45 0.89 6.99
CA MET A 231 6.48 -0.12 7.19
C MET A 231 6.07 -1.49 6.61
N SER A 232 4.84 -1.93 6.88
CA SER A 232 4.32 -3.19 6.34
C SER A 232 4.25 -3.16 4.82
N ARG A 233 3.79 -2.04 4.23
CA ARG A 233 3.70 -1.84 2.78
C ARG A 233 5.05 -1.93 2.12
N GLU A 234 6.09 -1.35 2.71
CA GLU A 234 7.46 -1.40 2.18
C GLU A 234 7.93 -2.86 2.04
N VAL A 235 7.86 -3.62 3.13
CA VAL A 235 8.32 -5.02 3.15
C VAL A 235 7.48 -5.87 2.21
N LEU A 236 6.15 -5.78 2.29
CA LEU A 236 5.25 -6.61 1.49
C LEU A 236 5.34 -6.32 -0.02
N ARG A 237 5.64 -5.08 -0.42
CA ARG A 237 5.93 -4.76 -1.83
C ARG A 237 7.24 -5.38 -2.32
N ASN A 238 8.26 -5.44 -1.47
CA ASN A 238 9.52 -6.11 -1.81
C ASN A 238 9.32 -7.62 -1.92
N ILE A 239 8.56 -8.23 -1.02
CA ILE A 239 8.19 -9.65 -1.10
C ILE A 239 7.37 -9.91 -2.36
N GLU A 240 6.33 -9.13 -2.63
CA GLU A 240 5.50 -9.27 -3.85
C GLU A 240 6.35 -9.24 -5.12
N ARG A 241 7.28 -8.27 -5.21
CA ARG A 241 8.17 -8.14 -6.35
C ARG A 241 9.05 -9.37 -6.52
N THR A 242 9.63 -9.86 -5.44
CA THR A 242 10.49 -11.06 -5.43
C THR A 242 9.71 -12.29 -5.85
N VAL A 243 8.54 -12.52 -5.26
CA VAL A 243 7.64 -13.64 -5.60
C VAL A 243 7.28 -13.61 -7.10
N LYS A 244 6.79 -12.47 -7.60
CA LYS A 244 6.39 -12.32 -9.01
C LYS A 244 7.56 -12.50 -9.97
N THR A 245 8.73 -11.98 -9.64
CA THR A 245 9.93 -12.12 -10.48
C THR A 245 10.40 -13.58 -10.52
N THR A 246 10.41 -14.26 -9.38
CA THR A 246 10.79 -15.67 -9.28
C THR A 246 9.84 -16.56 -10.08
N ILE A 247 8.53 -16.35 -9.95
CA ILE A 247 7.53 -17.11 -10.71
C ILE A 247 7.70 -16.87 -12.22
N ARG A 248 7.89 -15.62 -12.66
CA ARG A 248 8.09 -15.31 -14.09
C ARG A 248 9.35 -15.97 -14.63
N ARG A 249 10.46 -15.94 -13.91
CA ARG A 249 11.71 -16.60 -14.30
C ARG A 249 11.50 -18.10 -14.46
N ARG A 250 10.91 -18.77 -13.47
CA ARG A 250 10.65 -20.22 -13.52
C ARG A 250 9.72 -20.62 -14.66
N ASN A 251 8.71 -19.82 -14.94
CA ASN A 251 7.81 -20.08 -16.06
C ASN A 251 8.52 -19.93 -17.40
N ALA A 252 9.43 -18.96 -17.54
CA ALA A 252 10.25 -18.80 -18.74
C ALA A 252 11.21 -19.99 -18.94
N GLU A 253 11.90 -20.40 -17.87
CA GLU A 253 12.80 -21.57 -17.88
C GLU A 253 12.05 -22.86 -18.26
N ARG A 254 10.86 -23.05 -17.70
CA ARG A 254 9.98 -24.18 -18.03
C ARG A 254 9.55 -24.16 -19.49
N SER A 255 9.10 -23.02 -20.00
CA SER A 255 8.68 -22.88 -21.39
C SER A 255 9.82 -23.14 -22.35
N GLN A 256 11.02 -22.69 -22.03
CA GLN A 256 12.22 -22.96 -22.83
C GLN A 256 12.53 -24.46 -22.83
N TYR A 257 12.51 -25.12 -21.68
CA TYR A 257 12.73 -26.56 -21.58
C TYR A 257 11.70 -27.36 -22.37
N GLU A 258 10.41 -27.01 -22.28
CA GLU A 258 9.33 -27.65 -23.06
C GLU A 258 9.53 -27.48 -24.57
N TYR A 259 9.99 -26.30 -25.02
CA TYR A 259 10.32 -26.04 -26.42
C TYR A 259 11.49 -26.89 -26.88
N GLU A 260 12.59 -26.95 -26.13
CA GLU A 260 13.76 -27.77 -26.44
C GLU A 260 13.43 -29.28 -26.52
N GLN A 261 12.55 -29.77 -25.63
CA GLN A 261 12.10 -31.17 -25.69
C GLN A 261 11.25 -31.44 -26.93
N GLN A 262 10.34 -30.53 -27.29
CA GLN A 262 9.55 -30.68 -28.52
C GLN A 262 10.42 -30.67 -29.76
N GLU A 263 11.45 -29.84 -29.81
CA GLU A 263 12.39 -29.80 -30.91
C GLU A 263 13.20 -31.11 -31.01
N ARG A 264 13.71 -31.65 -29.92
CA ARG A 264 14.38 -32.97 -29.87
C ARG A 264 13.47 -34.08 -30.36
N ASP A 265 12.22 -34.13 -29.90
CA ASP A 265 11.25 -35.15 -30.35
C ASP A 265 10.95 -35.05 -31.85
N LEU A 266 10.93 -33.83 -32.38
CA LEU A 266 10.74 -33.63 -33.83
C LEU A 266 11.93 -34.07 -34.65
N LEU A 267 13.17 -33.86 -34.18
CA LEU A 267 14.41 -34.29 -34.82
C LEU A 267 14.51 -35.81 -34.79
N ASP A 268 14.22 -36.45 -33.69
CA ASP A 268 14.20 -37.92 -33.54
C ASP A 268 13.20 -38.56 -34.48
N ARG A 269 12.00 -38.00 -34.62
CA ARG A 269 10.98 -38.49 -35.58
C ARG A 269 11.42 -38.35 -37.03
N ARG A 270 12.33 -37.40 -37.35
CA ARG A 270 12.86 -37.17 -38.69
C ARG A 270 14.15 -37.94 -38.95
N GLY A 271 14.68 -38.68 -37.98
CA GLY A 271 15.97 -39.38 -38.06
C GLY A 271 17.16 -38.42 -38.21
N LEU A 272 17.03 -37.17 -37.75
CA LEU A 272 18.09 -36.17 -37.77
C LEU A 272 18.83 -36.18 -36.41
N PRO A 273 20.19 -36.09 -36.39
CA PRO A 273 20.92 -36.01 -35.15
C PRO A 273 20.52 -34.76 -34.34
N ALA A 274 20.42 -34.89 -33.03
CA ALA A 274 20.21 -33.75 -32.14
C ALA A 274 21.36 -32.74 -32.29
N PRO A 275 21.12 -31.44 -32.21
CA PRO A 275 22.19 -30.44 -32.15
C PRO A 275 23.09 -30.76 -30.95
N GLU A 276 24.40 -30.84 -31.21
CA GLU A 276 25.38 -30.97 -30.12
C GLU A 276 25.23 -29.75 -29.20
N PRO A 277 25.24 -29.94 -27.84
CA PRO A 277 25.28 -28.80 -26.92
C PRO A 277 26.53 -27.97 -27.28
N ASP A 278 26.32 -26.67 -27.48
CA ASP A 278 27.40 -25.72 -27.73
C ASP A 278 28.56 -26.02 -26.76
N SER A 279 29.65 -26.56 -27.29
CA SER A 279 30.87 -26.76 -26.57
C SER A 279 31.34 -25.41 -26.07
N GLU A 280 31.51 -25.27 -24.76
CA GLU A 280 32.15 -24.10 -24.15
C GLU A 280 33.34 -23.66 -25.00
N PRO A 281 33.47 -22.35 -25.30
CA PRO A 281 34.63 -21.86 -26.01
C PRO A 281 35.88 -22.24 -25.19
N ALA A 282 36.75 -23.06 -25.83
CA ALA A 282 38.03 -23.44 -25.21
C ALA A 282 38.78 -22.19 -24.79
N PRO A 283 39.45 -22.21 -23.62
CA PRO A 283 40.23 -21.07 -23.17
C PRO A 283 41.31 -20.77 -24.20
N GLU A 284 41.21 -19.62 -24.86
CA GLU A 284 42.24 -19.12 -25.78
C GLU A 284 43.56 -19.02 -24.99
N ALA A 285 44.53 -19.81 -25.46
CA ALA A 285 45.89 -19.77 -24.98
C ALA A 285 46.47 -18.37 -25.12
N ALA A 286 46.92 -17.81 -24.01
CA ALA A 286 47.70 -16.58 -23.97
C ALA A 286 48.91 -16.70 -24.89
N GLY A 287 48.90 -16.04 -26.02
CA GLY A 287 49.97 -15.98 -27.04
C GLY A 287 50.22 -14.55 -27.48
N GLN A 288 51.24 -13.99 -26.86
CA GLN A 288 52.16 -12.96 -27.32
C GLN A 288 51.64 -11.74 -28.08
N VAL A 289 51.71 -10.65 -27.38
CA VAL A 289 51.73 -9.24 -27.83
C VAL A 289 52.76 -9.01 -28.93
N ARG A 290 52.30 -8.54 -30.08
CA ARG A 290 53.12 -7.72 -31.01
C ARG A 290 52.49 -6.36 -31.15
N GLN A 291 53.22 -5.35 -30.68
CA GLN A 291 52.99 -3.95 -30.93
C GLN A 291 53.01 -3.62 -32.42
N ALA A 292 52.00 -2.96 -32.90
CA ALA A 292 52.09 -2.02 -34.02
C ALA A 292 50.86 -1.08 -33.94
N ALA A 293 51.08 0.15 -33.60
CA ALA A 293 50.13 1.22 -33.77
C ALA A 293 49.97 1.54 -35.27
N PRO A 294 48.80 1.94 -35.72
CA PRO A 294 48.76 3.12 -36.60
C PRO A 294 47.85 4.21 -36.09
N ASP A 295 48.31 5.42 -36.33
CA ASP A 295 47.64 6.70 -36.22
C ASP A 295 46.15 6.65 -36.65
N VAL A 296 45.28 7.14 -35.78
CA VAL A 296 43.92 7.55 -36.17
C VAL A 296 43.71 8.96 -35.66
N PRO A 297 43.31 9.91 -36.54
CA PRO A 297 43.18 11.31 -36.19
C PRO A 297 42.03 11.58 -35.22
N GLU A 298 42.32 12.47 -34.26
CA GLU A 298 41.35 13.02 -33.31
C GLU A 298 40.12 13.60 -34.02
N ARG A 299 38.92 13.13 -33.64
CA ARG A 299 37.69 13.85 -33.90
C ARG A 299 37.39 14.80 -32.76
N PRO A 300 37.01 16.04 -33.05
CA PRO A 300 36.70 17.03 -32.02
C PRO A 300 35.40 16.66 -31.26
N SER A 301 35.44 16.84 -29.96
CA SER A 301 34.30 16.74 -29.04
C SER A 301 33.19 17.70 -29.46
N PRO A 302 31.91 17.26 -29.45
CA PRO A 302 30.80 18.18 -29.62
C PRO A 302 30.63 19.00 -28.35
N GLY A 303 30.61 20.32 -28.54
CA GLY A 303 30.42 21.33 -27.51
C GLY A 303 29.09 21.15 -26.77
N ALA A 304 29.12 21.55 -25.51
CA ALA A 304 27.98 21.72 -24.65
C ALA A 304 26.95 22.66 -25.30
N VAL A 305 25.78 22.10 -25.64
CA VAL A 305 24.64 22.91 -26.02
C VAL A 305 23.94 23.31 -24.72
N GLN A 306 24.08 24.58 -24.37
CA GLN A 306 23.22 25.25 -23.41
C GLN A 306 21.82 25.31 -24.00
N HIS A 307 20.88 24.62 -23.37
CA HIS A 307 19.45 24.84 -23.60
C HIS A 307 19.00 26.04 -22.77
N ASP A 308 18.89 27.19 -23.45
CA ASP A 308 18.09 28.32 -22.99
C ASP A 308 16.62 27.88 -22.93
N ALA A 309 16.06 27.93 -21.73
CA ALA A 309 14.62 27.81 -21.53
C ALA A 309 13.95 29.12 -21.96
N PRO A 310 12.89 29.11 -22.76
CA PRO A 310 12.17 30.34 -23.08
C PRO A 310 11.41 30.84 -21.83
N GLU A 311 11.72 32.11 -21.47
CA GLU A 311 10.95 32.92 -20.54
C GLU A 311 9.48 32.97 -21.01
N ARG A 312 8.55 32.52 -20.19
CA ARG A 312 7.13 32.76 -20.39
C ARG A 312 6.80 34.14 -19.89
N GLU A 313 6.41 35.01 -20.83
CA GLU A 313 5.80 36.31 -20.56
C GLU A 313 4.51 36.11 -19.71
N PRO A 314 4.23 37.05 -18.77
CA PRO A 314 2.98 37.02 -17.99
C PRO A 314 1.79 37.45 -18.85
N VAL A 315 0.76 36.61 -18.84
CA VAL A 315 -0.53 36.89 -19.45
C VAL A 315 -1.21 38.01 -18.64
N PRO A 316 -1.69 39.11 -19.28
CA PRO A 316 -2.39 40.16 -18.56
C PRO A 316 -3.78 39.71 -18.11
N ALA A 317 -4.18 40.16 -16.91
CA ALA A 317 -5.50 39.98 -16.35
C ALA A 317 -6.57 40.69 -17.21
N PRO A 318 -7.78 40.15 -17.33
CA PRO A 318 -8.85 40.87 -18.00
C PRO A 318 -9.39 41.98 -17.08
N ASP A 319 -9.45 43.16 -17.65
CA ASP A 319 -10.01 44.39 -17.10
C ASP A 319 -11.45 44.21 -16.63
N GLY A 320 -11.72 44.88 -15.53
CA GLY A 320 -13.08 45.06 -15.00
C GLY A 320 -13.90 46.00 -15.85
N GLY A 321 -15.12 45.65 -16.06
CA GLY A 321 -16.13 46.48 -16.73
C GLY A 321 -17.52 46.26 -16.19
N GLY A 322 -17.99 47.20 -15.39
CA GLY A 322 -19.26 47.82 -15.56
C GLY A 322 -20.43 47.29 -14.71
N ALA A 323 -20.72 48.08 -13.70
CA ALA A 323 -22.00 48.16 -12.99
C ALA A 323 -23.25 48.07 -13.89
N ASP A 324 -24.28 47.35 -13.47
CA ASP A 324 -25.60 48.00 -13.46
C ASP A 324 -26.47 47.35 -12.38
N GLY A 325 -27.02 48.23 -11.56
CA GLY A 325 -27.92 47.97 -10.48
C GLY A 325 -29.31 47.60 -10.93
N ARG A 326 -29.97 46.83 -10.11
CA ARG A 326 -31.43 46.85 -9.88
C ARG A 326 -31.76 46.02 -8.65
N GLU A 327 -31.96 46.70 -7.50
CA GLU A 327 -33.04 46.32 -6.60
C GLU A 327 -34.38 46.52 -7.32
N PRO A 328 -35.41 45.73 -7.02
CA PRO A 328 -36.45 46.26 -6.19
C PRO A 328 -37.03 45.26 -5.17
N ASP A 329 -37.32 45.85 -4.09
CA ASP A 329 -38.63 46.05 -3.45
C ASP A 329 -39.14 44.97 -2.48
N ALA A 330 -39.29 45.49 -1.28
CA ALA A 330 -40.02 44.97 -0.15
C ALA A 330 -41.54 44.95 -0.38
N ALA A 331 -42.20 43.94 0.14
CA ALA A 331 -43.58 43.99 0.68
C ALA A 331 -43.73 42.71 1.54
N ASP A 332 -43.77 42.78 2.83
CA ASP A 332 -44.79 43.25 3.79
C ASP A 332 -46.02 42.32 3.84
N HIS A 333 -46.46 42.11 5.12
CA HIS A 333 -47.64 41.42 5.67
C HIS A 333 -47.47 39.95 6.02
N GLY A 334 -47.73 39.50 7.24
CA GLY A 334 -48.43 40.03 8.38
C GLY A 334 -48.67 38.90 9.35
N ALA A 335 -48.45 39.21 10.58
CA ALA A 335 -49.08 38.97 11.85
C ALA A 335 -49.99 37.76 12.13
N ALA A 336 -49.83 37.29 13.39
CA ALA A 336 -50.76 36.67 14.33
C ALA A 336 -51.00 35.17 14.16
N SER A 337 -51.01 34.34 15.21
CA SER A 337 -51.36 34.53 16.62
C SER A 337 -51.02 33.25 17.40
N GLU A 338 -50.58 33.44 18.63
CA GLU A 338 -50.78 32.70 19.87
C GLU A 338 -51.71 31.48 19.82
N THR A 339 -51.23 30.38 20.44
CA THR A 339 -51.89 29.80 21.65
C THR A 339 -51.08 28.64 22.19
N GLU A 340 -50.56 28.81 23.41
CA GLU A 340 -50.40 27.73 24.37
C GLU A 340 -51.80 27.38 24.96
N PRO A 341 -52.04 26.17 25.50
CA PRO A 341 -51.66 25.87 26.87
C PRO A 341 -51.22 24.38 27.13
N GLY A 342 -50.41 24.27 28.18
CA GLY A 342 -50.12 23.00 28.84
C GLY A 342 -51.29 22.49 29.73
N PRO A 343 -51.05 21.70 30.85
CA PRO A 343 -50.41 20.39 30.94
C PRO A 343 -51.41 19.31 31.42
N GLY A 344 -51.09 18.01 31.27
CA GLY A 344 -51.94 16.91 31.77
C GLY A 344 -51.15 15.64 32.04
N GLN A 345 -51.11 15.33 33.29
CA GLN A 345 -50.63 14.11 33.97
C GLN A 345 -51.26 12.82 33.42
N GLY A 346 -50.51 11.75 33.51
CA GLY A 346 -50.94 10.38 33.33
C GLY A 346 -49.68 9.48 33.32
#